data_90368afc890f309d378ec8f610e70646
#
_entry.id   90368afc890f309d378ec8f610e70646
#
_cell.length_a   1.000
_cell.length_b   1.000
_cell.length_c   1.000
_cell.angle_alpha   90.00
_cell.angle_beta   90.00
_cell.angle_gamma   90.00
#
_symmetry.space_group_name_H-M   'P 1'
#
loop_
_entity.id
_entity.type
_entity.pdbx_description
1 polymer ?
#
loop_
_entity_poly.entity_id
_entity_poly.type
_entity_poly.pdbx_seq_one_letter_code
_entity_poly.pdbx_strand_id
1 'polypeptide(L)'
;MQLDIALGQLAHLNAELKLREQAAQAGDSAPLLARLETDPNDHQARYDLALTLDAKGDREAAIGELLDLVRRDRKWNEEAARKHLVTLFEAMGPADNRTLDARRKLSSILFS
;
A
#
# COMPACT_ATOMS: atom_id res chain seq x y z
N MET A 1 -30.05 -4.40 -8.72
CA MET A 1 -29.14 -3.89 -9.76
C MET A 1 -28.37 -2.67 -9.30
N GLN A 2 -29.05 -1.63 -8.82
CA GLN A 2 -28.36 -0.44 -8.29
C GLN A 2 -27.55 -0.75 -7.02
N LEU A 3 -27.96 -1.76 -6.25
CA LEU A 3 -27.26 -2.15 -5.02
C LEU A 3 -25.86 -2.66 -5.28
N ASP A 4 -25.63 -3.43 -6.35
CA ASP A 4 -24.32 -3.98 -6.66
C ASP A 4 -23.35 -2.86 -7.07
N ILE A 5 -23.81 -1.90 -7.86
CA ILE A 5 -23.03 -0.74 -8.24
C ILE A 5 -22.70 0.11 -7.00
N ALA A 6 -23.69 0.31 -6.13
CA ALA A 6 -23.51 1.08 -4.91
C ALA A 6 -22.47 0.44 -3.98
N LEU A 7 -22.48 -0.90 -3.87
CA LEU A 7 -21.50 -1.61 -3.03
C LEU A 7 -20.09 -1.46 -3.58
N GLY A 8 -19.90 -1.55 -4.91
CA GLY A 8 -18.60 -1.32 -5.53
C GLY A 8 -18.09 0.09 -5.32
N GLN A 9 -18.97 1.08 -5.46
CA GLN A 9 -18.62 2.48 -5.22
C GLN A 9 -18.30 2.72 -3.75
N LEU A 10 -19.04 2.09 -2.84
CA LEU A 10 -18.84 2.23 -1.41
C LEU A 10 -17.46 1.69 -1.00
N ALA A 11 -17.07 0.52 -1.54
CA ALA A 11 -15.75 -0.05 -1.27
C ALA A 11 -14.64 0.89 -1.74
N HIS A 12 -14.79 1.47 -2.93
CA HIS A 12 -13.83 2.43 -3.47
C HIS A 12 -13.72 3.68 -2.59
N LEU A 13 -14.86 4.26 -2.20
CA LEU A 13 -14.90 5.45 -1.35
C LEU A 13 -14.33 5.18 0.03
N ASN A 14 -14.65 4.02 0.61
CA ASN A 14 -14.12 3.64 1.92
C ASN A 14 -12.60 3.47 1.87
N ALA A 15 -12.06 2.88 0.80
CA ALA A 15 -10.62 2.75 0.62
C ALA A 15 -9.96 4.11 0.50
N GLU A 16 -10.52 5.04 -0.26
CA GLU A 16 -9.98 6.39 -0.40
C GLU A 16 -10.02 7.15 0.93
N LEU A 17 -11.11 7.06 1.69
CA LEU A 17 -11.21 7.68 3.01
C LEU A 17 -10.16 7.15 3.97
N LYS A 18 -9.98 5.83 3.99
CA LYS A 18 -8.97 5.19 4.84
C LYS A 18 -7.58 5.69 4.51
N LEU A 19 -7.26 5.79 3.22
CA LEU A 19 -5.96 6.28 2.77
C LEU A 19 -5.76 7.75 3.15
N ARG A 20 -6.79 8.58 3.06
CA ARG A 20 -6.72 9.99 3.48
C ARG A 20 -6.48 10.13 4.97
N GLU A 21 -7.15 9.31 5.78
CA GLU A 21 -6.95 9.30 7.22
C GLU A 21 -5.51 8.91 7.58
N GLN A 22 -4.99 7.87 6.93
CA GLN A 22 -3.61 7.42 7.12
C GLN A 22 -2.63 8.49 6.65
N ALA A 23 -2.91 9.15 5.52
CA ALA A 23 -2.08 10.22 4.98
C ALA A 23 -1.98 11.40 5.95
N ALA A 24 -3.08 11.77 6.60
CA ALA A 24 -3.11 12.85 7.57
C ALA A 24 -2.23 12.57 8.79
N GLN A 25 -2.00 11.30 9.09
CA GLN A 25 -1.18 10.86 10.22
C GLN A 25 0.27 10.57 9.81
N ALA A 26 0.55 10.50 8.51
CA ALA A 26 1.89 10.22 8.01
C ALA A 26 2.81 11.41 8.22
N GLY A 27 4.01 11.15 8.73
CA GLY A 27 5.01 12.17 8.98
C GLY A 27 5.85 12.47 7.73
N ASP A 28 6.97 13.16 7.96
CA ASP A 28 7.97 13.40 6.93
C ASP A 28 8.69 12.10 6.57
N SER A 29 9.10 11.97 5.31
CA SER A 29 9.81 10.79 4.83
C SER A 29 11.29 10.76 5.23
N ALA A 30 11.91 11.91 5.50
CA ALA A 30 13.35 11.99 5.76
C ALA A 30 13.81 11.13 6.96
N PRO A 31 13.14 11.16 8.14
CA PRO A 31 13.52 10.30 9.25
C PRO A 31 13.36 8.81 8.92
N LEU A 32 12.36 8.46 8.13
CA LEU A 32 12.10 7.08 7.74
C LEU A 32 13.18 6.55 6.80
N LEU A 33 13.60 7.38 5.84
CA LEU A 33 14.71 7.04 4.94
C LEU A 33 16.00 6.83 5.71
N ALA A 34 16.27 7.68 6.71
CA ALA A 34 17.45 7.55 7.56
C ALA A 34 17.43 6.23 8.33
N ARG A 35 16.27 5.84 8.87
CA ARG A 35 16.13 4.55 9.57
C ARG A 35 16.41 3.38 8.67
N LEU A 36 15.92 3.44 7.41
CA LEU A 36 16.14 2.37 6.43
C LEU A 36 17.58 2.30 5.95
N GLU A 37 18.31 3.42 5.90
CA GLU A 37 19.74 3.39 5.61
C GLU A 37 20.51 2.67 6.69
N THR A 38 20.13 2.86 7.96
CA THR A 38 20.75 2.19 9.10
C THR A 38 20.36 0.72 9.15
N ASP A 39 19.09 0.41 8.93
CA ASP A 39 18.56 -0.95 8.97
C ASP A 39 17.56 -1.18 7.84
N PRO A 40 17.97 -1.79 6.71
CA PRO A 40 17.06 -2.07 5.60
C PRO A 40 15.90 -3.01 5.96
N ASN A 41 16.00 -3.72 7.09
CA ASN A 41 14.94 -4.60 7.58
C ASN A 41 14.08 -3.94 8.66
N ASP A 42 14.13 -2.62 8.79
CA ASP A 42 13.21 -1.88 9.64
C ASP A 42 11.84 -1.83 8.95
N HIS A 43 11.06 -2.89 9.15
CA HIS A 43 9.77 -3.06 8.45
C HIS A 43 8.77 -1.97 8.79
N GLN A 44 8.76 -1.52 10.04
CA GLN A 44 7.88 -0.43 10.44
C GLN A 44 8.22 0.86 9.67
N ALA A 45 9.51 1.18 9.56
CA ALA A 45 9.94 2.35 8.82
C ALA A 45 9.55 2.26 7.34
N ARG A 46 9.69 1.08 6.73
CA ARG A 46 9.33 0.88 5.32
C ARG A 46 7.83 1.01 5.13
N TYR A 47 7.04 0.46 6.03
CA TYR A 47 5.59 0.58 5.99
C TYR A 47 5.15 2.04 6.12
N ASP A 48 5.71 2.75 7.10
CA ASP A 48 5.42 4.17 7.31
C ASP A 48 5.88 5.02 6.11
N LEU A 49 7.00 4.66 5.49
CA LEU A 49 7.47 5.33 4.28
C LEU A 49 6.47 5.17 3.13
N ALA A 50 5.92 3.97 2.96
CA ALA A 50 4.90 3.74 1.94
C ALA A 50 3.67 4.62 2.16
N LEU A 51 3.21 4.75 3.42
CA LEU A 51 2.09 5.62 3.75
C LEU A 51 2.40 7.09 3.43
N THR A 52 3.61 7.52 3.76
CA THR A 52 4.07 8.89 3.50
C THR A 52 4.15 9.17 2.01
N LEU A 53 4.69 8.24 1.22
CA LEU A 53 4.77 8.38 -0.23
C LEU A 53 3.39 8.49 -0.86
N ASP A 54 2.44 7.67 -0.43
CA ASP A 54 1.07 7.75 -0.93
C ASP A 54 0.43 9.09 -0.57
N ALA A 55 0.70 9.58 0.62
CA ALA A 55 0.21 10.90 1.08
C ALA A 55 0.71 12.03 0.17
N LYS A 56 1.93 11.89 -0.38
CA LYS A 56 2.53 12.88 -1.27
C LYS A 56 2.09 12.71 -2.72
N GLY A 57 1.23 11.75 -3.00
CA GLY A 57 0.73 11.49 -4.35
C GLY A 57 1.60 10.53 -5.15
N ASP A 58 2.63 9.94 -4.54
CA ASP A 58 3.51 8.99 -5.22
C ASP A 58 3.09 7.55 -4.89
N ARG A 59 1.93 7.18 -5.40
CA ARG A 59 1.34 5.87 -5.14
C ARG A 59 2.16 4.73 -5.72
N GLU A 60 2.81 4.95 -6.86
CA GLU A 60 3.65 3.91 -7.45
C GLU A 60 4.86 3.58 -6.56
N ALA A 61 5.52 4.60 -6.01
CA ALA A 61 6.63 4.38 -5.08
C ALA A 61 6.14 3.70 -3.79
N ALA A 62 4.97 4.09 -3.30
CA ALA A 62 4.35 3.46 -2.14
C ALA A 62 4.11 1.97 -2.37
N ILE A 63 3.57 1.62 -3.54
CA ILE A 63 3.36 0.22 -3.93
C ILE A 63 4.68 -0.52 -3.97
N GLY A 64 5.72 0.07 -4.52
CA GLY A 64 7.06 -0.52 -4.57
C GLY A 64 7.59 -0.88 -3.20
N GLU A 65 7.44 0.03 -2.23
CA GLU A 65 7.87 -0.21 -0.85
C GLU A 65 7.08 -1.33 -0.19
N LEU A 66 5.77 -1.37 -0.41
CA LEU A 66 4.92 -2.43 0.14
C LEU A 66 5.23 -3.80 -0.46
N LEU A 67 5.49 -3.87 -1.76
CA LEU A 67 5.90 -5.11 -2.42
C LEU A 67 7.25 -5.60 -1.88
N ASP A 68 8.19 -4.69 -1.65
CA ASP A 68 9.48 -5.04 -1.07
C ASP A 68 9.32 -5.57 0.36
N LEU A 69 8.43 -4.97 1.13
CA LEU A 69 8.12 -5.43 2.49
C LEU A 69 7.53 -6.84 2.48
N VAL A 70 6.60 -7.14 1.59
CA VAL A 70 6.04 -8.49 1.44
C VAL A 70 7.15 -9.48 1.08
N ARG A 71 8.06 -9.10 0.18
CA ARG A 71 9.18 -9.95 -0.22
C ARG A 71 10.11 -10.24 0.95
N ARG A 72 10.37 -9.25 1.82
CA ARG A 72 11.28 -9.40 2.96
C ARG A 72 10.65 -10.16 4.11
N ASP A 73 9.41 -9.84 4.46
CA ASP A 73 8.68 -10.49 5.55
C ASP A 73 7.19 -10.32 5.37
N ARG A 74 6.58 -11.26 4.66
CA ARG A 74 5.16 -11.17 4.33
C ARG A 74 4.23 -11.31 5.54
N LYS A 75 4.72 -11.91 6.62
CA LYS A 75 3.90 -12.11 7.83
C LYS A 75 4.01 -10.94 8.82
N TRP A 76 4.91 -10.01 8.56
CA TRP A 76 5.11 -8.89 9.46
C TRP A 76 3.78 -8.17 9.73
N ASN A 77 3.52 -7.91 11.01
CA ASN A 77 2.34 -7.20 11.49
C ASN A 77 1.05 -7.72 10.85
N GLU A 78 0.85 -9.03 10.95
CA GLU A 78 -0.37 -9.70 10.44
C GLU A 78 -0.63 -9.42 8.96
N GLU A 79 0.41 -9.48 8.16
CA GLU A 79 0.35 -9.23 6.71
C GLU A 79 -0.09 -7.78 6.37
N ALA A 80 0.30 -6.82 7.18
CA ALA A 80 -0.11 -5.42 7.02
C ALA A 80 0.21 -4.87 5.62
N ALA A 81 1.38 -5.21 5.07
CA ALA A 81 1.78 -4.73 3.75
C ALA A 81 0.84 -5.24 2.64
N ARG A 82 0.53 -6.54 2.67
CA ARG A 82 -0.41 -7.12 1.69
C ARG A 82 -1.80 -6.51 1.83
N LYS A 83 -2.27 -6.37 3.05
CA LYS A 83 -3.60 -5.78 3.31
C LYS A 83 -3.66 -4.34 2.81
N HIS A 84 -2.60 -3.58 3.02
CA HIS A 84 -2.55 -2.19 2.55
C HIS A 84 -2.51 -2.12 1.02
N LEU A 85 -1.79 -3.05 0.37
CA LEU A 85 -1.80 -3.15 -1.09
C LEU A 85 -3.22 -3.38 -1.62
N VAL A 86 -4.00 -4.25 -0.97
CA VAL A 86 -5.38 -4.49 -1.35
C VAL A 86 -6.21 -3.20 -1.22
N THR A 87 -6.00 -2.43 -0.15
CA THR A 87 -6.66 -1.14 0.02
C THR A 87 -6.32 -0.18 -1.12
N LEU A 88 -5.06 -0.13 -1.54
CA LEU A 88 -4.64 0.68 -2.67
C LEU A 88 -5.28 0.22 -3.98
N PHE A 89 -5.38 -1.09 -4.19
CA PHE A 89 -6.03 -1.65 -5.37
C PHE A 89 -7.51 -1.26 -5.42
N GLU A 90 -8.20 -1.28 -4.29
CA GLU A 90 -9.60 -0.85 -4.21
C GLU A 90 -9.73 0.64 -4.52
N ALA A 91 -8.81 1.45 -4.02
CA ALA A 91 -8.82 2.90 -4.26
C ALA A 91 -8.55 3.23 -5.74
N MET A 92 -7.60 2.54 -6.36
CA MET A 92 -7.26 2.76 -7.77
C MET A 92 -8.27 2.15 -8.73
N GLY A 93 -8.90 1.04 -8.32
CA GLY A 93 -9.82 0.26 -9.14
C GLY A 93 -9.13 -0.88 -9.89
N PRO A 94 -9.91 -1.94 -10.24
CA PRO A 94 -9.33 -3.17 -10.81
C PRO A 94 -8.82 -2.99 -12.24
N ALA A 95 -9.26 -1.97 -12.96
CA ALA A 95 -8.84 -1.72 -14.34
C ALA A 95 -7.63 -0.80 -14.45
N ASP A 96 -7.19 -0.19 -13.36
CA ASP A 96 -6.02 0.69 -13.36
C ASP A 96 -4.76 -0.13 -13.65
N ASN A 97 -3.91 0.36 -14.56
CA ASN A 97 -2.69 -0.35 -14.95
C ASN A 97 -1.75 -0.58 -13.77
N ARG A 98 -1.73 0.34 -12.80
CA ARG A 98 -0.91 0.17 -11.59
C ARG A 98 -1.43 -0.98 -10.75
N THR A 99 -2.75 -1.15 -10.67
CA THR A 99 -3.38 -2.28 -9.97
C THR A 99 -3.01 -3.60 -10.65
N LEU A 100 -3.16 -3.66 -11.97
CA LEU A 100 -2.87 -4.87 -12.73
C LEU A 100 -1.40 -5.29 -12.60
N ASP A 101 -0.49 -4.34 -12.73
CA ASP A 101 0.94 -4.58 -12.62
C ASP A 101 1.32 -5.02 -11.19
N ALA A 102 0.81 -4.31 -10.19
CA ALA A 102 1.12 -4.61 -8.79
C ALA A 102 0.55 -5.96 -8.36
N ARG A 103 -0.64 -6.31 -8.81
CA ARG A 103 -1.23 -7.64 -8.54
C ARG A 103 -0.39 -8.75 -9.11
N ARG A 104 0.13 -8.57 -10.32
CA ARG A 104 1.03 -9.54 -10.96
C ARG A 104 2.30 -9.73 -10.14
N LYS A 105 2.91 -8.63 -9.72
CA LYS A 105 4.12 -8.66 -8.91
C LYS A 105 3.87 -9.30 -7.55
N LEU A 106 2.76 -8.95 -6.90
CA LEU A 106 2.38 -9.54 -5.61
C LEU A 106 2.18 -11.04 -5.74
N SER A 107 1.46 -11.48 -6.76
CA SER A 107 1.23 -12.90 -7.01
C SER A 107 2.55 -13.64 -7.22
N SER A 108 3.48 -13.06 -7.97
CA SER A 108 4.80 -13.64 -8.20
C SER A 108 5.57 -13.80 -6.88
N ILE A 109 5.48 -12.83 -5.98
CA ILE A 109 6.14 -12.90 -4.67
C ILE A 109 5.52 -13.99 -3.80
N LEU A 110 4.18 -14.05 -3.75
CA LEU A 110 3.48 -14.97 -2.86
C LEU A 110 3.57 -16.43 -3.30
N PHE A 111 3.71 -16.68 -4.60
CA PHE A 111 3.70 -18.03 -5.16
C PHE A 111 5.03 -18.46 -5.79
N SER A 112 6.08 -17.73 -5.50
CA SER A 112 7.43 -18.08 -5.97
C SER A 112 8.06 -19.16 -5.11
#